data_ee79ec2dc8cc590fe4fb30c3ee3d3f33
#
_entry.id   ee79ec2dc8cc590fe4fb30c3ee3d3f33
#
_cell.length_a   1.000
_cell.length_b   1.000
_cell.length_c   1.000
_cell.angle_alpha   90.00
_cell.angle_beta   90.00
_cell.angle_gamma   90.00
#
_symmetry.space_group_name_H-M   'P 1'
#
loop_
_entity.id
_entity.type
_entity.pdbx_description
1 polymer ?
#
loop_
_entity_poly.entity_id
_entity_poly.type
_entity_poly.pdbx_seq_one_letter_code
_entity_poly.pdbx_strand_id
1 'polypeptide(L)'
;MSNKKGKNFSTNNVTGNRKKSDFYETPYSITRKFLNVEDFDYDLTICEPACGAGAIVKVIKENTNNVIAYDIEKNFLTETEQYDYIITNPPFSIAQEFILKAKQIANKKFAFLLPLSYLHGKKRYDEIYCDKVYPLKKVYVYTRYPMLGEPLREDGKYNTGMMVYAWFVFEKEYFGLPTIDWIDNNEDVLSKKDKEISQANLDNFFE
;
A
#
# COMPACT_ATOMS: atom_id res chain seq x y z
N MET A 1 32.55 11.01 34.30
CA MET A 1 31.10 10.86 34.04
C MET A 1 30.87 10.87 32.51
N SER A 2 30.63 9.71 31.93
CA SER A 2 30.52 9.52 30.47
C SER A 2 29.08 9.75 30.03
N ASN A 3 28.85 10.81 29.27
CA ASN A 3 27.56 11.12 28.64
C ASN A 3 27.31 10.10 27.51
N LYS A 4 26.51 9.07 27.77
CA LYS A 4 25.92 8.23 26.73
C LYS A 4 24.84 9.05 26.03
N LYS A 5 25.18 9.62 24.85
CA LYS A 5 24.20 10.15 23.92
C LYS A 5 23.27 9.00 23.50
N GLY A 6 21.99 9.10 23.84
CA GLY A 6 20.98 8.17 23.36
C GLY A 6 20.97 8.15 21.82
N LYS A 7 21.01 6.97 21.23
CA LYS A 7 20.81 6.79 19.79
C LYS A 7 19.39 7.16 19.48
N ASN A 8 19.18 8.30 18.81
CA ASN A 8 17.91 8.62 18.20
C ASN A 8 17.64 7.58 17.10
N PHE A 9 16.68 6.71 17.31
CA PHE A 9 16.11 5.88 16.28
C PHE A 9 15.23 6.74 15.34
N SER A 10 15.86 7.69 14.68
CA SER A 10 15.26 8.38 13.56
C SER A 10 15.37 7.48 12.34
N THR A 11 14.26 7.25 11.67
CA THR A 11 14.15 6.47 10.41
C THR A 11 14.87 7.11 9.22
N ASN A 12 15.89 7.92 9.47
CA ASN A 12 16.78 8.43 8.44
C ASN A 12 17.74 7.31 8.04
N ASN A 13 17.56 6.76 6.86
CA ASN A 13 18.53 5.86 6.24
C ASN A 13 19.93 6.44 6.30
N VAL A 14 20.83 5.79 7.02
CA VAL A 14 22.23 6.17 7.20
C VAL A 14 23.02 6.15 5.88
N THR A 15 22.44 5.59 4.80
CA THR A 15 23.09 5.42 3.49
C THR A 15 22.71 6.44 2.43
N GLY A 16 21.83 7.40 2.70
CA GLY A 16 21.54 8.52 1.78
C GLY A 16 20.88 8.16 0.42
N ASN A 17 20.63 6.89 0.15
CA ASN A 17 20.05 6.41 -1.10
C ASN A 17 18.52 6.21 -1.00
N ARG A 18 17.79 7.26 -0.62
CA ARG A 18 16.35 7.29 -0.88
C ARG A 18 16.17 7.51 -2.38
N LYS A 19 15.57 6.54 -3.09
CA LYS A 19 15.21 6.72 -4.51
C LYS A 19 14.43 8.02 -4.65
N LYS A 20 14.75 8.82 -5.66
CA LYS A 20 14.17 10.15 -5.94
C LYS A 20 12.64 10.18 -6.07
N SER A 21 11.99 9.03 -6.13
CA SER A 21 10.55 8.88 -6.32
C SER A 21 10.01 7.77 -5.43
N ASP A 22 9.90 7.80 -4.16
CA ASP A 22 9.23 6.83 -3.22
C ASP A 22 8.59 5.57 -3.89
N PHE A 23 9.21 5.09 -5.00
CA PHE A 23 8.71 4.01 -5.82
C PHE A 23 9.14 2.67 -5.22
N TYR A 24 8.17 1.99 -4.62
CA TYR A 24 8.32 0.62 -4.13
C TYR A 24 7.23 -0.22 -4.77
N GLU A 25 7.63 -1.09 -5.71
CA GLU A 25 6.69 -2.01 -6.33
C GLU A 25 6.06 -2.92 -5.27
N THR A 26 4.72 -3.00 -5.27
CA THR A 26 3.98 -3.83 -4.33
C THR A 26 4.06 -5.29 -4.78
N PRO A 27 4.50 -6.25 -3.94
CA PRO A 27 4.50 -7.66 -4.31
C PRO A 27 3.11 -8.15 -4.69
N TYR A 28 3.01 -8.95 -5.76
CA TYR A 28 1.73 -9.51 -6.21
C TYR A 28 1.02 -10.32 -5.13
N SER A 29 1.76 -11.08 -4.33
CA SER A 29 1.22 -11.86 -3.22
C SER A 29 0.52 -10.99 -2.18
N ILE A 30 1.09 -9.82 -1.87
CA ILE A 30 0.50 -8.85 -0.93
C ILE A 30 -0.88 -8.40 -1.44
N THR A 31 -0.96 -7.95 -2.69
CA THR A 31 -2.25 -7.53 -3.28
C THR A 31 -3.23 -8.71 -3.39
N ARG A 32 -2.77 -9.87 -3.89
CA ARG A 32 -3.64 -11.04 -4.10
C ARG A 32 -4.26 -11.55 -2.81
N LYS A 33 -3.47 -11.64 -1.73
CA LYS A 33 -3.99 -12.04 -0.42
C LYS A 33 -4.98 -11.04 0.16
N PHE A 34 -4.74 -9.74 -0.05
CA PHE A 34 -5.68 -8.71 0.36
C PHE A 34 -7.03 -8.84 -0.39
N LEU A 35 -6.99 -8.98 -1.73
CA LEU A 35 -8.20 -9.15 -2.54
C LEU A 35 -8.95 -10.46 -2.26
N ASN A 36 -8.31 -11.47 -1.64
CA ASN A 36 -8.97 -12.71 -1.22
C ASN A 36 -9.71 -12.59 0.12
N VAL A 37 -9.41 -11.59 0.94
CA VAL A 37 -9.99 -11.43 2.29
C VAL A 37 -10.88 -10.21 2.42
N GLU A 38 -10.72 -9.19 1.57
CA GLU A 38 -11.60 -8.04 1.49
C GLU A 38 -12.55 -8.19 0.29
N ASP A 39 -13.81 -7.94 0.54
CA ASP A 39 -14.88 -8.13 -0.44
C ASP A 39 -14.97 -6.94 -1.41
N PHE A 40 -14.88 -7.22 -2.71
CA PHE A 40 -15.05 -6.28 -3.82
C PHE A 40 -16.02 -6.86 -4.85
N ASP A 41 -16.94 -6.04 -5.32
CA ASP A 41 -17.77 -6.37 -6.48
C ASP A 41 -16.98 -6.04 -7.75
N TYR A 42 -16.52 -7.07 -8.44
CA TYR A 42 -15.65 -6.96 -9.60
C TYR A 42 -16.39 -6.56 -10.89
N ASP A 43 -17.73 -6.42 -10.86
CA ASP A 43 -18.49 -5.82 -11.94
C ASP A 43 -18.43 -4.28 -11.92
N LEU A 44 -17.95 -3.72 -10.81
CA LEU A 44 -17.82 -2.29 -10.60
C LEU A 44 -16.42 -1.75 -10.97
N THR A 45 -16.32 -0.43 -11.08
CA THR A 45 -15.07 0.23 -11.47
C THR A 45 -14.06 0.27 -10.33
N ILE A 46 -12.80 -0.08 -10.63
CA ILE A 46 -11.67 0.00 -9.71
C ILE A 46 -10.62 0.96 -10.29
N CYS A 47 -10.20 1.94 -9.51
CA CYS A 47 -9.12 2.87 -9.88
C CYS A 47 -7.84 2.57 -9.09
N GLU A 48 -6.70 2.51 -9.81
CA GLU A 48 -5.34 2.52 -9.25
C GLU A 48 -4.62 3.79 -9.71
N PRO A 49 -4.63 4.87 -8.92
CA PRO A 49 -4.13 6.19 -9.36
C PRO A 49 -2.63 6.41 -9.14
N ALA A 50 -1.89 5.42 -8.69
CA ALA A 50 -0.44 5.46 -8.50
C ALA A 50 0.16 4.12 -8.91
N CYS A 51 -0.15 3.68 -10.14
CA CYS A 51 0.05 2.29 -10.55
C CYS A 51 1.52 1.90 -10.74
N GLY A 52 2.43 2.85 -10.90
CA GLY A 52 3.84 2.58 -11.17
C GLY A 52 4.01 1.58 -12.32
N ALA A 53 4.72 0.48 -12.09
CA ALA A 53 4.87 -0.61 -13.07
C ALA A 53 3.61 -1.51 -13.22
N GLY A 54 2.52 -1.18 -12.53
CA GLY A 54 1.23 -1.86 -12.65
C GLY A 54 1.11 -3.15 -11.84
N ALA A 55 1.87 -3.31 -10.76
CA ALA A 55 1.84 -4.55 -9.96
C ALA A 55 0.46 -4.82 -9.35
N ILE A 56 -0.18 -3.82 -8.74
CA ILE A 56 -1.52 -3.94 -8.18
C ILE A 56 -2.55 -4.17 -9.31
N VAL A 57 -2.43 -3.41 -10.41
CA VAL A 57 -3.31 -3.54 -11.59
C VAL A 57 -3.32 -4.96 -12.16
N LYS A 58 -2.12 -5.57 -12.29
CA LYS A 58 -1.99 -6.95 -12.81
C LYS A 58 -2.74 -7.96 -11.94
N VAL A 59 -2.72 -7.78 -10.63
CA VAL A 59 -3.46 -8.67 -9.71
C VAL A 59 -4.96 -8.41 -9.75
N ILE A 60 -5.40 -7.15 -9.80
CA ILE A 60 -6.82 -6.83 -9.95
C ILE A 60 -7.36 -7.43 -11.25
N LYS A 61 -6.58 -7.36 -12.35
CA LYS A 61 -6.96 -7.93 -13.66
C LYS A 61 -7.05 -9.46 -13.69
N GLU A 62 -6.64 -10.16 -12.65
CA GLU A 62 -6.93 -11.58 -12.49
C GLU A 62 -8.42 -11.85 -12.23
N ASN A 63 -9.17 -10.84 -11.75
CA ASN A 63 -10.58 -10.94 -11.37
C ASN A 63 -11.51 -10.12 -12.29
N THR A 64 -11.05 -8.99 -12.83
CA THR A 64 -11.90 -8.10 -13.64
C THR A 64 -11.08 -7.28 -14.64
N ASN A 65 -11.72 -6.84 -15.73
CA ASN A 65 -11.18 -5.86 -16.65
C ASN A 65 -11.67 -4.42 -16.38
N ASN A 66 -12.55 -4.21 -15.40
CA ASN A 66 -13.10 -2.89 -15.03
C ASN A 66 -12.09 -2.08 -14.19
N VAL A 67 -10.85 -1.99 -14.65
CA VAL A 67 -9.74 -1.32 -13.97
C VAL A 67 -9.29 -0.11 -14.76
N ILE A 68 -9.28 1.04 -14.12
CA ILE A 68 -8.69 2.28 -14.62
C ILE A 68 -7.40 2.52 -13.84
N ALA A 69 -6.29 2.66 -14.55
CA ALA A 69 -4.98 2.84 -13.92
C ALA A 69 -4.19 3.95 -14.59
N TYR A 70 -3.52 4.75 -13.78
CA TYR A 70 -2.60 5.81 -14.21
C TYR A 70 -1.57 6.10 -13.12
N ASP A 71 -0.56 6.88 -13.44
CA ASP A 71 0.50 7.28 -12.52
C ASP A 71 0.71 8.80 -12.62
N ILE A 72 1.93 9.28 -12.42
CA ILE A 72 2.30 10.70 -12.36
C ILE A 72 1.89 11.53 -13.60
N GLU A 73 1.62 10.90 -14.73
CA GLU A 73 1.12 11.55 -15.95
C GLU A 73 -0.28 12.13 -15.77
N LYS A 74 -1.08 11.59 -14.83
CA LYS A 74 -2.38 12.12 -14.45
C LYS A 74 -2.40 12.41 -12.94
N ASN A 75 -2.56 13.67 -12.57
CA ASN A 75 -2.54 14.06 -11.17
C ASN A 75 -3.82 13.65 -10.44
N PHE A 76 -3.75 12.60 -9.63
CA PHE A 76 -4.86 12.12 -8.82
C PHE A 76 -5.50 13.20 -7.93
N LEU A 77 -4.71 14.13 -7.40
CA LEU A 77 -5.24 15.16 -6.49
C LEU A 77 -6.19 16.15 -7.19
N THR A 78 -6.13 16.24 -8.52
CA THR A 78 -7.03 17.08 -9.33
C THR A 78 -8.13 16.27 -10.03
N GLU A 79 -8.18 14.96 -9.82
CA GLU A 79 -9.17 14.07 -10.41
C GLU A 79 -10.60 14.46 -10.01
N THR A 80 -11.53 14.38 -10.96
CA THR A 80 -12.96 14.67 -10.74
C THR A 80 -13.88 13.50 -11.11
N GLU A 81 -13.35 12.52 -11.85
CA GLU A 81 -14.08 11.29 -12.15
C GLU A 81 -14.29 10.48 -10.87
N GLN A 82 -15.45 9.84 -10.80
CA GLN A 82 -15.81 8.99 -9.67
C GLN A 82 -15.60 7.52 -10.02
N TYR A 83 -15.14 6.77 -9.04
CA TYR A 83 -14.90 5.34 -9.15
C TYR A 83 -15.59 4.62 -8.00
N ASP A 84 -16.06 3.39 -8.24
CA ASP A 84 -16.70 2.64 -7.16
C ASP A 84 -15.68 2.26 -6.08
N TYR A 85 -14.48 1.86 -6.52
CA TYR A 85 -13.38 1.51 -5.63
C TYR A 85 -12.08 2.20 -6.04
N ILE A 86 -11.25 2.51 -5.04
CA ILE A 86 -9.87 2.98 -5.25
C ILE A 86 -8.95 2.07 -4.45
N ILE A 87 -8.00 1.41 -5.13
CA ILE A 87 -7.03 0.49 -4.49
C ILE A 87 -5.64 0.92 -4.91
N THR A 88 -4.80 1.34 -3.96
CA THR A 88 -3.48 1.89 -4.29
C THR A 88 -2.45 1.72 -3.18
N ASN A 89 -1.17 1.74 -3.58
CA ASN A 89 -0.03 2.00 -2.74
C ASN A 89 0.47 3.42 -3.04
N PRO A 90 -0.02 4.45 -2.33
CA PRO A 90 0.28 5.84 -2.69
C PRO A 90 1.70 6.23 -2.32
N PRO A 91 2.27 7.28 -2.93
CA PRO A 91 3.50 7.90 -2.43
C PRO A 91 3.31 8.37 -0.98
N PHE A 92 4.11 7.84 -0.04
CA PHE A 92 3.88 8.07 1.40
C PHE A 92 4.02 9.53 1.82
N SER A 93 4.79 10.32 1.08
CA SER A 93 4.97 11.75 1.33
C SER A 93 3.67 12.56 1.18
N ILE A 94 2.75 12.10 0.34
CA ILE A 94 1.45 12.74 0.03
C ILE A 94 0.26 11.81 0.24
N ALA A 95 0.45 10.74 0.99
CA ALA A 95 -0.60 9.73 1.17
C ALA A 95 -1.83 10.27 1.92
N GLN A 96 -1.67 11.28 2.76
CA GLN A 96 -2.80 11.95 3.43
C GLN A 96 -3.68 12.68 2.41
N GLU A 97 -3.07 13.41 1.50
CA GLU A 97 -3.75 14.12 0.41
C GLU A 97 -4.49 13.12 -0.51
N PHE A 98 -3.86 11.97 -0.78
CA PHE A 98 -4.51 10.88 -1.53
C PHE A 98 -5.74 10.33 -0.80
N ILE A 99 -5.69 10.12 0.52
CA ILE A 99 -6.84 9.68 1.30
C ILE A 99 -7.96 10.72 1.23
N LEU A 100 -7.64 12.00 1.43
CA LEU A 100 -8.63 13.07 1.39
C LEU A 100 -9.26 13.21 0.01
N LYS A 101 -8.50 13.00 -1.06
CA LYS A 101 -9.02 12.97 -2.43
C LYS A 101 -9.90 11.73 -2.65
N ALA A 102 -9.49 10.55 -2.22
CA ALA A 102 -10.29 9.34 -2.36
C ALA A 102 -11.67 9.46 -1.70
N LYS A 103 -11.77 10.11 -0.55
CA LYS A 103 -13.05 10.42 0.10
C LYS A 103 -14.01 11.27 -0.74
N GLN A 104 -13.47 12.05 -1.69
CA GLN A 104 -14.29 12.91 -2.57
C GLN A 104 -14.81 12.17 -3.78
N ILE A 105 -14.07 11.18 -4.28
CA ILE A 105 -14.32 10.56 -5.59
C ILE A 105 -14.56 9.04 -5.55
N ALA A 106 -14.40 8.37 -4.42
CA ALA A 106 -14.83 6.99 -4.27
C ALA A 106 -16.36 6.94 -4.05
N ASN A 107 -17.06 6.01 -4.71
CA ASN A 107 -18.50 5.84 -4.52
C ASN A 107 -18.82 4.89 -3.36
N LYS A 108 -17.98 3.87 -3.12
CA LYS A 108 -18.25 2.81 -2.14
C LYS A 108 -17.15 2.66 -1.11
N LYS A 109 -15.94 2.29 -1.51
CA LYS A 109 -14.81 2.12 -0.60
C LYS A 109 -13.48 2.41 -1.28
N PHE A 110 -12.47 2.66 -0.46
CA PHE A 110 -11.09 2.68 -0.93
C PHE A 110 -10.16 1.96 0.05
N ALA A 111 -9.10 1.38 -0.49
CA ALA A 111 -8.11 0.62 0.24
C ALA A 111 -6.70 1.11 -0.10
N PHE A 112 -5.96 1.52 0.92
CA PHE A 112 -4.62 2.07 0.77
C PHE A 112 -3.61 1.23 1.54
N LEU A 113 -2.53 0.86 0.86
CA LEU A 113 -1.38 0.21 1.49
C LEU A 113 -0.51 1.27 2.16
N LEU A 114 -0.46 1.27 3.48
CA LEU A 114 0.21 2.31 4.27
C LEU A 114 1.08 1.70 5.37
N PRO A 115 2.11 2.42 5.84
CA PRO A 115 2.79 2.05 7.07
C PRO A 115 1.81 2.01 8.26
N LEU A 116 1.94 1.03 9.15
CA LEU A 116 1.04 0.88 10.30
C LEU A 116 1.07 2.11 11.24
N SER A 117 2.18 2.88 11.22
CA SER A 117 2.30 4.17 11.91
C SER A 117 1.29 5.23 11.43
N TYR A 118 0.58 4.99 10.32
CA TYR A 118 -0.49 5.86 9.86
C TYR A 118 -1.67 5.94 10.84
N LEU A 119 -1.87 4.91 11.68
CA LEU A 119 -2.84 4.94 12.78
C LEU A 119 -2.56 6.01 13.84
N HIS A 120 -1.37 6.59 13.84
CA HIS A 120 -0.95 7.58 14.82
C HIS A 120 -0.84 8.98 14.20
N GLY A 121 -1.16 10.02 14.98
CA GLY A 121 -0.95 11.42 14.63
C GLY A 121 -2.21 12.26 14.75
N LYS A 122 -2.10 13.41 15.43
CA LYS A 122 -3.24 14.31 15.71
C LYS A 122 -3.94 14.79 14.44
N LYS A 123 -3.16 15.23 13.44
CA LYS A 123 -3.72 15.70 12.16
C LYS A 123 -4.50 14.60 11.45
N ARG A 124 -3.96 13.37 11.38
CA ARG A 124 -4.65 12.23 10.78
C ARG A 124 -5.91 11.84 11.54
N TYR A 125 -5.85 11.90 12.87
CA TYR A 125 -7.03 11.68 13.68
C TYR A 125 -8.17 12.63 13.30
N ASP A 126 -7.89 13.93 13.22
CA ASP A 126 -8.91 14.96 12.93
C ASP A 126 -9.42 14.88 11.48
N GLU A 127 -8.53 14.71 10.50
CA GLU A 127 -8.86 14.83 9.08
C GLU A 127 -9.27 13.49 8.44
N ILE A 128 -8.81 12.35 8.99
CA ILE A 128 -9.05 11.03 8.40
C ILE A 128 -10.00 10.21 9.28
N TYR A 129 -9.67 10.01 10.57
CA TYR A 129 -10.35 9.01 11.40
C TYR A 129 -11.61 9.53 12.09
N CYS A 130 -11.78 10.85 12.22
CA CYS A 130 -13.03 11.44 12.68
C CYS A 130 -14.12 11.56 11.61
N ASP A 131 -13.81 11.22 10.35
CA ASP A 131 -14.74 11.26 9.24
C ASP A 131 -15.88 10.24 9.43
N LYS A 132 -17.12 10.70 9.23
CA LYS A 132 -18.31 9.87 9.39
C LYS A 132 -18.89 9.37 8.06
N VAL A 133 -18.46 9.94 6.94
CA VAL A 133 -18.89 9.54 5.61
C VAL A 133 -18.04 8.36 5.11
N TYR A 134 -16.72 8.47 5.30
CA TYR A 134 -15.76 7.41 4.98
C TYR A 134 -14.93 7.03 6.21
N PRO A 135 -15.53 6.43 7.23
CA PRO A 135 -14.78 5.95 8.38
C PRO A 135 -13.83 4.82 8.00
N LEU A 136 -12.78 4.68 8.79
CA LEU A 136 -11.92 3.49 8.72
C LEU A 136 -12.77 2.28 9.13
N LYS A 137 -12.89 1.29 8.23
CA LYS A 137 -13.61 0.04 8.48
C LYS A 137 -12.68 -1.02 9.03
N LYS A 138 -11.55 -1.22 8.37
CA LYS A 138 -10.66 -2.33 8.69
C LYS A 138 -9.20 -2.03 8.35
N VAL A 139 -8.30 -2.59 9.15
CA VAL A 139 -6.86 -2.62 8.89
C VAL A 139 -6.42 -4.07 8.79
N TYR A 140 -5.90 -4.47 7.63
CA TYR A 140 -5.32 -5.79 7.41
C TYR A 140 -3.81 -5.72 7.57
N VAL A 141 -3.29 -6.31 8.64
CA VAL A 141 -1.87 -6.33 8.98
C VAL A 141 -1.25 -7.62 8.45
N TYR A 142 -0.14 -7.51 7.72
CA TYR A 142 0.61 -8.68 7.30
C TYR A 142 1.47 -9.22 8.43
N THR A 143 1.48 -10.54 8.62
CA THR A 143 2.38 -11.20 9.58
C THR A 143 3.85 -11.01 9.20
N ARG A 144 4.13 -10.86 7.89
CA ARG A 144 5.45 -10.48 7.35
C ARG A 144 5.26 -9.59 6.13
N TYR A 145 6.09 -8.55 6.01
CA TYR A 145 6.14 -7.74 4.80
C TYR A 145 7.54 -7.85 4.17
N PRO A 146 7.64 -8.30 2.91
CA PRO A 146 8.92 -8.45 2.24
C PRO A 146 9.58 -7.09 2.01
N MET A 147 10.88 -6.97 2.28
CA MET A 147 11.68 -5.82 1.86
C MET A 147 11.99 -5.93 0.38
N LEU A 148 11.47 -4.99 -0.38
CA LEU A 148 11.71 -4.88 -1.81
C LEU A 148 13.01 -4.14 -2.09
N GLY A 149 13.73 -4.57 -3.14
CA GLY A 149 14.98 -3.93 -3.55
C GLY A 149 16.21 -4.36 -2.76
N GLU A 150 16.09 -5.38 -1.89
CA GLU A 150 17.23 -6.07 -1.29
C GLU A 150 17.39 -7.48 -1.89
N PRO A 151 18.64 -8.00 -1.98
CA PRO A 151 18.87 -9.36 -2.43
C PRO A 151 18.14 -10.36 -1.53
N LEU A 152 17.68 -11.46 -2.12
CA LEU A 152 17.10 -12.57 -1.38
C LEU A 152 18.13 -13.14 -0.41
N ARG A 153 17.66 -13.64 0.72
CA ARG A 153 18.47 -14.41 1.67
C ARG A 153 18.95 -15.71 1.01
N GLU A 154 19.96 -16.37 1.61
CA GLU A 154 20.47 -17.66 1.15
C GLU A 154 19.39 -18.75 1.08
N ASP A 155 18.33 -18.65 1.92
CA ASP A 155 17.17 -19.53 1.93
C ASP A 155 16.12 -19.19 0.86
N GLY A 156 16.42 -18.24 -0.04
CA GLY A 156 15.52 -17.78 -1.10
C GLY A 156 14.35 -16.92 -0.64
N LYS A 157 14.36 -16.46 0.61
CA LYS A 157 13.31 -15.60 1.17
C LYS A 157 13.73 -14.14 1.19
N TYR A 158 12.77 -13.23 1.15
CA TYR A 158 13.03 -11.81 1.36
C TYR A 158 13.46 -11.51 2.81
N ASN A 159 14.30 -10.52 2.97
CA ASN A 159 14.49 -9.88 4.26
C ASN A 159 13.18 -9.21 4.70
N THR A 160 12.92 -9.22 6.01
CA THR A 160 11.80 -8.45 6.57
C THR A 160 12.33 -7.13 7.11
N GLY A 161 11.70 -6.02 6.66
CA GLY A 161 12.04 -4.70 7.15
C GLY A 161 11.48 -4.41 8.54
N MET A 162 11.98 -3.33 9.16
CA MET A 162 11.40 -2.80 10.40
C MET A 162 10.06 -2.07 10.16
N MET A 163 9.73 -1.74 8.92
CA MET A 163 8.47 -1.08 8.55
C MET A 163 7.38 -2.11 8.40
N VAL A 164 6.32 -1.95 9.16
CA VAL A 164 5.11 -2.77 9.06
C VAL A 164 4.11 -2.05 8.19
N TYR A 165 3.66 -2.72 7.14
CA TYR A 165 2.62 -2.20 6.23
C TYR A 165 1.32 -2.96 6.42
N ALA A 166 0.23 -2.27 6.15
CA ALA A 166 -1.12 -2.80 6.24
C ALA A 166 -2.02 -2.17 5.17
N TRP A 167 -3.06 -2.89 4.76
CA TRP A 167 -4.13 -2.29 3.98
C TRP A 167 -5.12 -1.62 4.93
N PHE A 168 -5.38 -0.33 4.67
CA PHE A 168 -6.37 0.47 5.37
C PHE A 168 -7.60 0.58 4.48
N VAL A 169 -8.70 -0.01 4.91
CA VAL A 169 -9.98 0.00 4.19
C VAL A 169 -10.91 1.03 4.80
N PHE A 170 -11.33 1.97 3.99
CA PHE A 170 -12.34 2.98 4.30
C PHE A 170 -13.59 2.68 3.48
N GLU A 171 -14.74 2.64 4.13
CA GLU A 171 -15.99 2.30 3.45
C GLU A 171 -17.06 3.33 3.74
N LYS A 172 -17.74 3.77 2.69
CA LYS A 172 -18.80 4.78 2.77
C LYS A 172 -19.94 4.29 3.65
N GLU A 173 -20.36 5.15 4.56
CA GLU A 173 -21.51 4.88 5.44
C GLU A 173 -21.35 3.60 6.30
N TYR A 174 -20.12 3.22 6.63
CA TYR A 174 -19.88 2.16 7.58
C TYR A 174 -20.11 2.68 9.01
N PHE A 175 -20.99 2.03 9.77
CA PHE A 175 -21.40 2.46 11.12
C PHE A 175 -20.78 1.63 12.26
N GLY A 176 -19.91 0.69 11.93
CA GLY A 176 -19.21 -0.13 12.92
C GLY A 176 -17.95 0.54 13.48
N LEU A 177 -17.37 -0.08 14.50
CA LEU A 177 -16.05 0.28 14.97
C LEU A 177 -14.98 -0.24 14.00
N PRO A 178 -13.86 0.47 13.83
CA PRO A 178 -12.75 -0.06 13.03
C PRO A 178 -12.20 -1.33 13.64
N THR A 179 -11.91 -2.31 12.80
CA THR A 179 -11.36 -3.60 13.22
C THR A 179 -9.96 -3.81 12.67
N ILE A 180 -9.17 -4.64 13.36
CA ILE A 180 -7.86 -5.09 12.89
C ILE A 180 -7.95 -6.59 12.62
N ASP A 181 -7.41 -7.02 11.49
CA ASP A 181 -7.29 -8.42 11.14
C ASP A 181 -5.89 -8.72 10.59
N TRP A 182 -5.50 -9.97 10.54
CA TRP A 182 -4.18 -10.36 10.08
C TRP A 182 -4.26 -11.21 8.82
N ILE A 183 -3.39 -10.88 7.86
CA ILE A 183 -3.15 -11.72 6.71
C ILE A 183 -1.88 -12.52 6.97
N ASP A 184 -2.03 -13.83 7.14
CA ASP A 184 -0.88 -14.71 7.26
C ASP A 184 -0.26 -14.93 5.88
N ASN A 185 1.00 -14.53 5.76
CA ASN A 185 1.78 -14.69 4.55
C ASN A 185 3.14 -15.38 4.80
N ASN A 186 3.26 -16.13 5.91
CA ASN A 186 4.48 -16.85 6.26
C ASN A 186 4.85 -17.94 5.27
N GLU A 187 3.86 -18.53 4.59
CA GLU A 187 4.05 -19.59 3.59
C GLU A 187 4.24 -19.06 2.16
N ASP A 188 4.24 -17.73 1.98
CA ASP A 188 4.49 -17.13 0.68
C ASP A 188 5.93 -17.39 0.23
N VAL A 189 6.13 -18.57 -0.26
CA VAL A 189 7.11 -18.78 -1.30
C VAL A 189 6.63 -17.92 -2.47
N LEU A 190 7.37 -16.86 -2.77
CA LEU A 190 7.13 -16.03 -3.93
C LEU A 190 6.71 -16.87 -5.11
N SER A 191 5.60 -16.53 -5.74
CA SER A 191 5.22 -17.21 -6.96
C SER A 191 6.41 -17.11 -7.94
N LYS A 192 6.52 -18.07 -8.85
CA LYS A 192 7.59 -18.05 -9.86
C LYS A 192 7.63 -16.72 -10.61
N LYS A 193 6.46 -16.12 -10.80
CA LYS A 193 6.24 -14.82 -11.43
C LYS A 193 6.72 -13.62 -10.58
N ASP A 194 6.57 -13.68 -9.28
CA ASP A 194 7.10 -12.64 -8.36
C ASP A 194 8.64 -12.69 -8.33
N LYS A 195 9.24 -13.90 -8.49
CA LYS A 195 10.70 -14.08 -8.59
C LYS A 195 11.26 -13.51 -9.89
N GLU A 196 10.59 -13.74 -11.02
CA GLU A 196 11.00 -13.25 -12.34
C GLU A 196 10.98 -11.71 -12.38
N ILE A 197 9.99 -11.07 -11.74
CA ILE A 197 9.90 -9.60 -11.69
C ILE A 197 10.96 -9.01 -10.77
N SER A 198 11.22 -9.63 -9.63
CA SER A 198 12.31 -9.20 -8.76
C SER A 198 13.66 -9.28 -9.46
N GLN A 199 13.87 -10.30 -10.27
CA GLN A 199 15.11 -10.46 -11.05
C GLN A 199 15.19 -9.41 -12.17
N ALA A 200 14.13 -9.18 -12.94
CA ALA A 200 14.09 -8.17 -13.97
C ALA A 200 14.31 -6.74 -13.43
N ASN A 201 13.81 -6.45 -12.22
CA ASN A 201 14.06 -5.17 -11.56
C ASN A 201 15.51 -5.02 -11.07
N LEU A 202 16.17 -6.12 -10.67
CA LEU A 202 17.58 -6.12 -10.33
C LEU A 202 18.45 -5.90 -11.56
N ASP A 203 18.12 -6.55 -12.67
CA ASP A 203 18.88 -6.44 -13.92
C ASP A 203 18.82 -5.01 -14.51
N ASN A 204 17.64 -4.35 -14.42
CA ASN A 204 17.48 -2.93 -14.81
C ASN A 204 18.11 -1.95 -13.81
N PHE A 205 18.64 -2.40 -12.70
CA PHE A 205 19.26 -1.54 -11.69
C PHE A 205 20.77 -1.43 -11.87
N PHE A 206 21.37 -2.37 -12.63
CA PHE A 206 22.80 -2.46 -12.91
C PHE A 206 23.18 -2.02 -14.33
N GLU A 207 22.20 -1.65 -15.18
CA GLU A 207 22.41 -0.95 -16.45
C GLU A 207 22.20 0.59 -16.28
#